data_e114e801bb0e2e77ad1bf20661e2b27b
#
_entry.id   e114e801bb0e2e77ad1bf20661e2b27b
#
_cell.length_a   1.000
_cell.length_b   1.000
_cell.length_c   1.000
_cell.angle_alpha   90.00
_cell.angle_beta   90.00
_cell.angle_gamma   90.00
#
_symmetry.space_group_name_H-M   'P 1'
#
loop_
_entity.id
_entity.type
_entity.pdbx_description
1 polymer ?
#
loop_
_entity_poly.entity_id
_entity_poly.type
_entity_poly.pdbx_seq_one_letter_code
_entity_poly.pdbx_strand_id
1 'polypeptide(L)'
;APSTLDLPPGFRAVALRESGDAFAHACRTAAEEGAGTLVWVRRFDVAEFAVILEPDAPLAEARKAFFMGMNATADAVAALCPPERSVTFAFPDTIRFDGGLVGGGRLGWPKRCGEDQVPDWLVFSASIRVAFSGLIEPGQAPNAAALEEEGFEGVGPSVLIESFARFFLRLVDVWQHQGYGSILADYAARIDKDRAGDSLSLSPAGDLFIRPAVGDLERRIALLDGLKAAAWLDRETGGPKL
;
A
#
# COMPACT_ATOMS: atom_id res chain seq x y z
N ALA A 1 -16.43 -0.17 -16.11
CA ALA A 1 -15.58 0.73 -15.30
C ALA A 1 -15.61 2.12 -15.94
N PRO A 2 -15.63 3.21 -15.14
CA PRO A 2 -15.54 4.56 -15.68
C PRO A 2 -14.24 4.73 -16.48
N SER A 3 -14.29 5.50 -17.55
CA SER A 3 -13.12 5.74 -18.41
C SER A 3 -12.10 6.71 -17.80
N THR A 4 -12.50 7.44 -16.78
CA THR A 4 -11.74 8.49 -16.11
C THR A 4 -11.94 8.42 -14.60
N LEU A 5 -10.89 8.75 -13.82
CA LEU A 5 -10.96 8.89 -12.37
C LEU A 5 -11.26 10.35 -11.98
N ASP A 6 -12.05 10.53 -10.92
CA ASP A 6 -12.24 11.83 -10.26
C ASP A 6 -11.16 12.03 -9.19
N LEU A 7 -10.04 12.63 -9.61
CA LEU A 7 -8.88 12.82 -8.76
C LEU A 7 -8.82 14.25 -8.21
N PRO A 8 -8.30 14.44 -6.99
CA PRO A 8 -8.07 15.78 -6.46
C PRO A 8 -6.98 16.54 -7.26
N PRO A 9 -6.97 17.89 -7.18
CA PRO A 9 -5.92 18.69 -7.81
C PRO A 9 -4.52 18.22 -7.42
N GLY A 10 -3.59 18.24 -8.38
CA GLY A 10 -2.21 17.74 -8.19
C GLY A 10 -2.01 16.32 -8.70
N PHE A 11 -3.07 15.57 -8.98
CA PHE A 11 -2.95 14.29 -9.64
C PHE A 11 -3.29 14.34 -11.13
N ARG A 12 -2.60 13.51 -11.91
CA ARG A 12 -2.86 13.27 -13.32
C ARG A 12 -2.98 11.75 -13.55
N ALA A 13 -4.10 11.29 -14.07
CA ALA A 13 -4.35 9.87 -14.32
C ALA A 13 -3.74 9.39 -15.62
N VAL A 14 -3.05 8.24 -15.58
CA VAL A 14 -2.63 7.44 -16.73
C VAL A 14 -3.29 6.07 -16.62
N ALA A 15 -4.16 5.73 -17.57
CA ALA A 15 -4.90 4.50 -17.56
C ALA A 15 -4.23 3.44 -18.43
N LEU A 16 -3.94 2.28 -17.87
CA LEU A 16 -3.47 1.10 -18.59
C LEU A 16 -4.63 0.16 -18.93
N ARG A 17 -4.40 -0.69 -19.93
CA ARG A 17 -5.33 -1.79 -20.24
C ARG A 17 -5.26 -2.86 -19.13
N GLU A 18 -6.25 -3.75 -19.12
CA GLU A 18 -6.44 -4.80 -18.10
C GLU A 18 -5.19 -5.69 -17.85
N SER A 19 -4.38 -5.92 -18.86
CA SER A 19 -3.12 -6.68 -18.78
C SER A 19 -1.90 -5.83 -18.39
N GLY A 20 -2.11 -4.58 -17.96
CA GLY A 20 -1.03 -3.68 -17.55
C GLY A 20 -0.48 -4.03 -16.16
N ASP A 21 0.71 -3.50 -15.86
CA ASP A 21 1.33 -3.47 -14.52
C ASP A 21 1.62 -2.00 -14.19
N ALA A 22 0.82 -1.46 -13.25
CA ALA A 22 0.90 -0.05 -12.87
C ALA A 22 2.25 0.30 -12.25
N PHE A 23 2.81 -0.58 -11.41
CA PHE A 23 4.10 -0.36 -10.76
C PHE A 23 5.26 -0.36 -11.75
N ALA A 24 5.33 -1.38 -12.61
CA ALA A 24 6.39 -1.46 -13.61
C ALA A 24 6.31 -0.30 -14.62
N HIS A 25 5.10 0.10 -15.02
CA HIS A 25 4.90 1.24 -15.90
C HIS A 25 5.36 2.53 -15.24
N ALA A 26 4.90 2.82 -14.02
CA ALA A 26 5.27 4.03 -13.29
C ALA A 26 6.79 4.11 -13.05
N CYS A 27 7.44 3.02 -12.62
CA CYS A 27 8.90 3.00 -12.43
C CYS A 27 9.68 3.26 -13.73
N ARG A 28 9.16 2.84 -14.88
CA ARG A 28 9.80 3.05 -16.18
C ARG A 28 9.67 4.48 -16.66
N THR A 29 8.53 5.12 -16.40
CA THR A 29 8.19 6.45 -16.92
C THR A 29 8.35 7.58 -15.89
N ALA A 30 8.73 7.25 -14.65
CA ALA A 30 8.75 8.20 -13.54
C ALA A 30 9.53 9.48 -13.83
N ALA A 31 10.71 9.36 -14.44
CA ALA A 31 11.56 10.51 -14.75
C ALA A 31 10.97 11.44 -15.83
N GLU A 32 10.06 10.93 -16.67
CA GLU A 32 9.44 11.69 -17.76
C GLU A 32 8.08 12.26 -17.33
N GLU A 33 7.32 11.47 -16.57
CA GLU A 33 5.94 11.80 -16.21
C GLU A 33 5.83 12.72 -15.00
N GLY A 34 6.78 12.65 -14.06
CA GLY A 34 6.89 13.52 -12.89
C GLY A 34 5.89 13.22 -11.78
N ALA A 35 6.07 13.94 -10.65
CA ALA A 35 5.27 13.81 -9.46
C ALA A 35 3.78 14.09 -9.71
N GLY A 36 2.93 13.39 -8.93
CA GLY A 36 1.47 13.49 -9.05
C GLY A 36 0.86 12.65 -10.17
N THR A 37 1.68 11.98 -11.00
CA THR A 37 1.17 11.02 -11.97
C THR A 37 0.68 9.78 -11.25
N LEU A 38 -0.60 9.45 -11.42
CA LEU A 38 -1.24 8.26 -10.91
C LEU A 38 -1.55 7.32 -12.08
N VAL A 39 -0.78 6.24 -12.16
CA VAL A 39 -0.98 5.16 -13.13
C VAL A 39 -1.93 4.14 -12.54
N TRP A 40 -2.92 3.66 -13.29
CA TRP A 40 -3.85 2.65 -12.84
C TRP A 40 -4.24 1.68 -13.93
N VAL A 41 -4.61 0.46 -13.54
CA VAL A 41 -5.03 -0.59 -14.47
C VAL A 41 -6.55 -0.69 -14.48
N ARG A 42 -7.15 -0.73 -15.69
CA ARG A 42 -8.59 -0.87 -15.87
C ARG A 42 -9.01 -2.32 -15.66
N ARG A 43 -9.10 -2.74 -14.43
CA ARG A 43 -9.62 -4.06 -14.02
C ARG A 43 -10.90 -3.87 -13.23
N PHE A 44 -11.67 -4.96 -13.08
CA PHE A 44 -12.88 -4.97 -12.24
C PHE A 44 -12.62 -5.67 -10.90
N ASP A 45 -11.66 -6.58 -10.85
CA ASP A 45 -11.37 -7.50 -9.76
C ASP A 45 -10.31 -6.99 -8.79
N VAL A 46 -9.43 -6.10 -9.25
CA VAL A 46 -8.33 -5.53 -8.44
C VAL A 46 -8.22 -4.03 -8.66
N ALA A 47 -8.18 -3.26 -7.60
CA ALA A 47 -7.75 -1.87 -7.62
C ALA A 47 -6.21 -1.83 -7.62
N GLU A 48 -5.61 -1.74 -8.82
CA GLU A 48 -4.18 -1.69 -9.02
C GLU A 48 -3.77 -0.32 -9.52
N PHE A 49 -2.88 0.34 -8.78
CA PHE A 49 -2.41 1.69 -9.09
C PHE A 49 -1.00 1.95 -8.57
N ALA A 50 -0.37 2.98 -9.12
CA ALA A 50 0.92 3.50 -8.68
C ALA A 50 0.93 5.02 -8.75
N VAL A 51 1.58 5.68 -7.80
CA VAL A 51 1.77 7.13 -7.77
C VAL A 51 3.25 7.47 -7.82
N ILE A 52 3.61 8.41 -8.68
CA ILE A 52 4.97 8.92 -8.82
C ILE A 52 5.15 10.11 -7.87
N LEU A 53 6.26 10.11 -7.14
CA LEU A 53 6.68 11.14 -6.20
C LEU A 53 8.07 11.65 -6.56
N GLU A 54 8.36 12.90 -6.28
CA GLU A 54 9.68 13.52 -6.38
C GLU A 54 10.07 14.01 -4.98
N PRO A 55 10.80 13.19 -4.20
CA PRO A 55 11.21 13.59 -2.86
C PRO A 55 12.35 14.61 -2.89
N ASP A 56 12.44 15.41 -1.83
CA ASP A 56 13.49 16.39 -1.59
C ASP A 56 14.47 15.98 -0.48
N ALA A 57 14.35 14.75 0.01
CA ALA A 57 15.15 14.19 1.10
C ALA A 57 15.95 12.96 0.62
N PRO A 58 17.06 12.61 1.29
CA PRO A 58 17.82 11.40 1.00
C PRO A 58 16.95 10.15 1.01
N LEU A 59 17.30 9.13 0.22
CA LEU A 59 16.53 7.90 0.03
C LEU A 59 16.14 7.22 1.35
N ALA A 60 17.06 7.20 2.33
CA ALA A 60 16.79 6.63 3.65
C ALA A 60 15.59 7.30 4.36
N GLU A 61 15.42 8.61 4.20
CA GLU A 61 14.27 9.36 4.72
C GLU A 61 13.05 9.28 3.79
N ALA A 62 13.27 9.47 2.50
CA ALA A 62 12.21 9.50 1.47
C ALA A 62 11.43 8.16 1.40
N ARG A 63 12.11 7.04 1.73
CA ARG A 63 11.49 5.70 1.79
C ARG A 63 10.31 5.61 2.76
N LYS A 64 10.22 6.47 3.75
CA LYS A 64 9.09 6.53 4.69
C LYS A 64 7.78 6.92 4.00
N ALA A 65 7.83 7.47 2.78
CA ALA A 65 6.64 7.65 1.95
C ALA A 65 5.88 6.33 1.69
N PHE A 66 6.54 5.18 1.86
CA PHE A 66 5.90 3.87 1.84
C PHE A 66 4.79 3.76 2.91
N PHE A 67 5.08 4.15 4.14
CA PHE A 67 4.09 4.12 5.24
C PHE A 67 2.93 5.08 4.99
N MET A 68 3.21 6.23 4.38
CA MET A 68 2.17 7.18 3.95
C MET A 68 1.24 6.54 2.92
N GLY A 69 1.79 5.87 1.91
CA GLY A 69 1.02 5.15 0.91
C GLY A 69 0.19 4.01 1.49
N MET A 70 0.78 3.22 2.40
CA MET A 70 0.07 2.14 3.09
C MET A 70 -1.09 2.67 3.93
N ASN A 71 -0.88 3.72 4.73
CA ASN A 71 -1.92 4.34 5.52
C ASN A 71 -3.04 4.90 4.64
N ALA A 72 -2.70 5.61 3.56
CA ALA A 72 -3.71 6.13 2.62
C ALA A 72 -4.55 5.02 1.99
N THR A 73 -3.93 3.88 1.67
CA THR A 73 -4.63 2.71 1.12
C THR A 73 -5.56 2.10 2.17
N ALA A 74 -5.09 1.93 3.40
CA ALA A 74 -5.92 1.42 4.50
C ALA A 74 -7.06 2.38 4.85
N ASP A 75 -6.82 3.70 4.88
CA ASP A 75 -7.84 4.72 5.09
C ASP A 75 -8.90 4.69 3.99
N ALA A 76 -8.48 4.49 2.73
CA ALA A 76 -9.40 4.39 1.60
C ALA A 76 -10.33 3.17 1.73
N VAL A 77 -9.80 2.02 2.14
CA VAL A 77 -10.61 0.82 2.41
C VAL A 77 -11.52 1.07 3.62
N ALA A 78 -10.97 1.58 4.73
CA ALA A 78 -11.72 1.81 5.96
C ALA A 78 -12.86 2.82 5.80
N ALA A 79 -12.70 3.86 4.97
CA ALA A 79 -13.73 4.87 4.71
C ALA A 79 -14.95 4.32 3.93
N LEU A 80 -14.78 3.22 3.22
CA LEU A 80 -15.80 2.55 2.42
C LEU A 80 -16.33 1.27 3.09
N CYS A 81 -15.74 0.90 4.21
CA CYS A 81 -15.96 -0.33 4.92
C CYS A 81 -17.30 -0.33 5.69
N PRO A 82 -18.01 -1.46 5.79
CA PRO A 82 -19.07 -1.64 6.78
C PRO A 82 -18.57 -1.39 8.21
N PRO A 83 -19.45 -0.96 9.13
CA PRO A 83 -19.07 -0.73 10.53
C PRO A 83 -18.44 -1.96 11.21
N GLU A 84 -17.58 -1.71 12.21
CA GLU A 84 -16.98 -2.74 13.08
C GLU A 84 -16.00 -3.71 12.39
N ARG A 85 -15.48 -3.36 11.22
CA ARG A 85 -14.49 -4.14 10.49
C ARG A 85 -13.09 -3.54 10.62
N SER A 86 -12.05 -4.36 10.52
CA SER A 86 -10.68 -3.93 10.72
C SER A 86 -9.81 -4.05 9.46
N VAL A 87 -9.03 -3.00 9.21
CA VAL A 87 -7.95 -3.00 8.21
C VAL A 87 -6.63 -3.00 8.95
N THR A 88 -5.85 -4.05 8.78
CA THR A 88 -4.58 -4.26 9.48
C THR A 88 -3.42 -4.53 8.52
N PHE A 89 -2.20 -4.50 9.04
CA PHE A 89 -0.99 -4.76 8.28
C PHE A 89 -0.23 -5.97 8.82
N ALA A 90 0.14 -6.90 7.92
CA ALA A 90 1.28 -7.76 8.20
C ALA A 90 2.52 -7.04 7.65
N PHE A 91 3.43 -6.68 8.56
CA PHE A 91 4.60 -5.84 8.26
C PHE A 91 5.51 -6.44 7.20
N PRO A 92 6.00 -5.64 6.25
CA PRO A 92 5.74 -4.22 6.07
C PRO A 92 4.63 -3.92 5.05
N ASP A 93 4.30 -4.83 4.16
CA ASP A 93 3.71 -4.53 2.86
C ASP A 93 2.32 -5.14 2.62
N THR A 94 1.86 -6.00 3.52
CA THR A 94 0.62 -6.75 3.33
C THR A 94 -0.56 -6.08 4.03
N ILE A 95 -1.67 -5.93 3.30
CA ILE A 95 -2.93 -5.39 3.83
C ILE A 95 -3.91 -6.53 4.04
N ARG A 96 -4.51 -6.56 5.23
CA ARG A 96 -5.53 -7.53 5.61
C ARG A 96 -6.85 -6.84 5.96
N PHE A 97 -7.93 -7.51 5.65
CA PHE A 97 -9.27 -7.14 6.05
C PHE A 97 -9.86 -8.27 6.88
N ASP A 98 -10.19 -7.99 8.14
CA ASP A 98 -10.64 -8.99 9.13
C ASP A 98 -9.75 -10.26 9.16
N GLY A 99 -8.44 -10.08 9.02
CA GLY A 99 -7.45 -11.15 8.99
C GLY A 99 -7.20 -11.79 7.62
N GLY A 100 -8.10 -11.64 6.65
CA GLY A 100 -7.93 -12.11 5.28
C GLY A 100 -7.03 -11.19 4.44
N LEU A 101 -6.15 -11.77 3.61
CA LEU A 101 -5.27 -11.01 2.72
C LEU A 101 -6.10 -10.39 1.58
N VAL A 102 -6.14 -9.07 1.51
CA VAL A 102 -6.80 -8.35 0.42
C VAL A 102 -5.81 -7.74 -0.56
N GLY A 103 -4.56 -7.51 -0.15
CA GLY A 103 -3.58 -6.87 -1.02
C GLY A 103 -2.33 -6.42 -0.31
N GLY A 104 -1.69 -5.40 -0.85
CA GLY A 104 -0.50 -4.81 -0.26
C GLY A 104 0.10 -3.70 -1.09
N GLY A 105 1.24 -3.18 -0.60
CA GLY A 105 1.96 -2.07 -1.20
C GLY A 105 3.36 -2.44 -1.68
N ARG A 106 3.89 -1.63 -2.59
CA ARG A 106 5.27 -1.70 -3.10
C ARG A 106 5.87 -0.30 -3.16
N LEU A 107 7.19 -0.23 -3.03
CA LEU A 107 7.93 1.01 -3.25
C LEU A 107 9.06 0.78 -4.25
N GLY A 108 9.19 1.66 -5.24
CA GLY A 108 10.25 1.68 -6.21
C GLY A 108 11.06 2.97 -6.17
N TRP A 109 12.34 2.88 -6.52
CA TRP A 109 13.27 4.00 -6.66
C TRP A 109 14.37 3.68 -7.66
N PRO A 110 15.17 4.67 -8.14
CA PRO A 110 16.28 4.41 -9.05
C PRO A 110 17.28 3.42 -8.47
N LYS A 111 17.59 2.34 -9.19
CA LYS A 111 18.46 1.24 -8.70
C LYS A 111 19.86 1.67 -8.25
N ARG A 112 20.35 2.81 -8.77
CA ARG A 112 21.70 3.34 -8.46
C ARG A 112 21.70 4.43 -7.41
N CYS A 113 20.54 4.78 -6.87
CA CYS A 113 20.44 5.78 -5.79
C CYS A 113 20.96 5.19 -4.49
N GLY A 114 21.97 5.82 -3.90
CA GLY A 114 22.48 5.48 -2.57
C GLY A 114 21.58 6.02 -1.46
N GLU A 115 21.74 5.50 -0.25
CA GLU A 115 20.94 5.88 0.93
C GLU A 115 21.04 7.38 1.27
N ASP A 116 22.21 7.99 1.03
CA ASP A 116 22.48 9.41 1.31
C ASP A 116 22.11 10.33 0.13
N GLN A 117 21.68 9.78 -0.98
CA GLN A 117 21.32 10.53 -2.18
C GLN A 117 19.82 10.79 -2.24
N VAL A 118 19.44 11.97 -2.72
CA VAL A 118 18.04 12.27 -3.04
C VAL A 118 17.68 11.54 -4.33
N PRO A 119 16.67 10.64 -4.30
CA PRO A 119 16.27 9.95 -5.51
C PRO A 119 15.51 10.89 -6.45
N ASP A 120 15.76 10.78 -7.75
CA ASP A 120 15.04 11.58 -8.76
C ASP A 120 13.52 11.31 -8.73
N TRP A 121 13.13 10.12 -8.30
CA TRP A 121 11.73 9.72 -8.15
C TRP A 121 11.57 8.60 -7.13
N LEU A 122 10.36 8.52 -6.57
CA LEU A 122 9.82 7.33 -5.88
C LEU A 122 8.51 6.92 -6.55
N VAL A 123 8.20 5.65 -6.50
CA VAL A 123 6.91 5.11 -6.92
C VAL A 123 6.32 4.30 -5.78
N PHE A 124 5.22 4.77 -5.20
CA PHE A 124 4.39 3.94 -4.36
C PHE A 124 3.32 3.26 -5.22
N SER A 125 3.06 1.99 -4.99
CA SER A 125 2.00 1.24 -5.65
C SER A 125 1.26 0.37 -4.65
N ALA A 126 -0.03 0.18 -4.88
CA ALA A 126 -0.83 -0.78 -4.15
C ALA A 126 -1.76 -1.57 -5.08
N SER A 127 -2.12 -2.76 -4.63
CA SER A 127 -3.11 -3.61 -5.28
C SER A 127 -4.04 -4.18 -4.22
N ILE A 128 -5.36 -3.94 -4.37
CA ILE A 128 -6.41 -4.40 -3.45
C ILE A 128 -7.41 -5.25 -4.23
N ARG A 129 -7.64 -6.47 -3.77
CA ARG A 129 -8.64 -7.36 -4.36
C ARG A 129 -10.04 -6.85 -4.04
N VAL A 130 -10.77 -6.49 -5.08
CA VAL A 130 -12.17 -6.07 -5.00
C VAL A 130 -13.08 -7.28 -5.14
N ALA A 131 -12.84 -8.14 -6.13
CA ALA A 131 -13.59 -9.37 -6.37
C ALA A 131 -12.63 -10.53 -6.65
N PHE A 132 -13.09 -11.75 -6.44
CA PHE A 132 -12.36 -12.91 -6.94
C PHE A 132 -12.58 -13.07 -8.45
N SER A 133 -11.49 -13.24 -9.19
CA SER A 133 -11.55 -13.57 -10.62
C SER A 133 -11.69 -15.09 -10.78
N GLY A 134 -12.80 -15.52 -11.36
CA GLY A 134 -13.12 -16.93 -11.57
C GLY A 134 -14.00 -17.55 -10.49
N LEU A 135 -14.34 -18.82 -10.68
CA LEU A 135 -15.12 -19.60 -9.71
C LEU A 135 -14.18 -20.10 -8.61
N ILE A 136 -14.06 -19.33 -7.54
CA ILE A 136 -13.42 -19.79 -6.31
C ILE A 136 -14.53 -20.33 -5.41
N GLU A 137 -14.49 -21.62 -5.10
CA GLU A 137 -15.44 -22.22 -4.17
C GLU A 137 -15.15 -21.76 -2.74
N PRO A 138 -16.18 -21.61 -1.89
CA PRO A 138 -16.00 -21.31 -0.49
C PRO A 138 -15.00 -22.25 0.18
N GLY A 139 -13.97 -21.70 0.83
CA GLY A 139 -12.90 -22.47 1.50
C GLY A 139 -11.68 -22.80 0.66
N GLN A 140 -11.66 -22.51 -0.64
CA GLN A 140 -10.46 -22.72 -1.48
C GLN A 140 -9.36 -21.68 -1.23
N ALA A 141 -9.71 -20.51 -0.71
CA ALA A 141 -8.78 -19.44 -0.36
C ALA A 141 -9.00 -18.93 1.08
N PRO A 142 -8.76 -19.78 2.10
CA PRO A 142 -9.16 -19.48 3.49
C PRO A 142 -8.40 -18.27 4.10
N ASN A 143 -7.28 -17.87 3.52
CA ASN A 143 -6.46 -16.75 3.99
C ASN A 143 -6.62 -15.49 3.14
N ALA A 144 -7.44 -15.53 2.10
CA ALA A 144 -7.69 -14.40 1.21
C ALA A 144 -9.09 -13.84 1.44
N ALA A 145 -9.22 -12.51 1.22
CA ALA A 145 -10.50 -11.84 1.22
C ALA A 145 -10.65 -11.00 -0.07
N ALA A 146 -11.90 -10.76 -0.47
CA ALA A 146 -12.26 -9.84 -1.53
C ALA A 146 -13.32 -8.88 -1.00
N LEU A 147 -13.18 -7.58 -1.25
CA LEU A 147 -14.04 -6.57 -0.64
C LEU A 147 -15.52 -6.76 -0.97
N GLU A 148 -15.84 -7.22 -2.19
CA GLU A 148 -17.22 -7.48 -2.61
C GLU A 148 -17.90 -8.53 -1.72
N GLU A 149 -17.18 -9.57 -1.30
CA GLU A 149 -17.69 -10.61 -0.40
C GLU A 149 -17.77 -10.15 1.07
N GLU A 150 -17.03 -9.10 1.41
CA GLU A 150 -16.98 -8.53 2.75
C GLU A 150 -17.98 -7.37 2.96
N GLY A 151 -18.91 -7.19 2.03
CA GLY A 151 -20.04 -6.25 2.15
C GLY A 151 -19.75 -4.83 1.64
N PHE A 152 -18.74 -4.64 0.80
CA PHE A 152 -18.48 -3.36 0.13
C PHE A 152 -19.39 -3.22 -1.10
N GLU A 153 -20.65 -2.93 -0.87
CA GLU A 153 -21.63 -2.79 -1.95
C GLU A 153 -21.32 -1.57 -2.84
N GLY A 154 -21.22 -1.82 -4.15
CA GLY A 154 -20.98 -0.77 -5.14
C GLY A 154 -19.58 -0.17 -5.16
N VAL A 155 -18.64 -0.73 -4.39
CA VAL A 155 -17.25 -0.26 -4.32
C VAL A 155 -16.43 -0.99 -5.37
N GLY A 156 -16.23 -0.33 -6.53
CA GLY A 156 -15.32 -0.82 -7.56
C GLY A 156 -13.89 -0.26 -7.42
N PRO A 157 -12.95 -0.76 -8.25
CA PRO A 157 -11.54 -0.32 -8.21
C PRO A 157 -11.35 1.19 -8.33
N SER A 158 -12.11 1.87 -9.22
CA SER A 158 -12.02 3.32 -9.41
C SER A 158 -12.38 4.09 -8.14
N VAL A 159 -13.42 3.68 -7.41
CA VAL A 159 -13.85 4.33 -6.17
C VAL A 159 -12.77 4.24 -5.09
N LEU A 160 -12.10 3.08 -4.97
CA LEU A 160 -10.98 2.90 -4.05
C LEU A 160 -9.78 3.78 -4.41
N ILE A 161 -9.44 3.85 -5.70
CA ILE A 161 -8.30 4.65 -6.19
C ILE A 161 -8.56 6.15 -5.96
N GLU A 162 -9.78 6.62 -6.21
CA GLU A 162 -10.17 8.01 -5.95
C GLU A 162 -10.14 8.33 -4.45
N SER A 163 -10.63 7.42 -3.62
CA SER A 163 -10.54 7.54 -2.16
C SER A 163 -9.09 7.57 -1.68
N PHE A 164 -8.25 6.65 -2.19
CA PHE A 164 -6.80 6.66 -1.91
C PHE A 164 -6.17 8.00 -2.24
N ALA A 165 -6.42 8.56 -3.42
CA ALA A 165 -5.81 9.82 -3.85
C ALA A 165 -6.14 10.98 -2.89
N ARG A 166 -7.38 11.03 -2.37
CA ARG A 166 -7.80 12.05 -1.38
C ARG A 166 -7.08 11.86 -0.04
N PHE A 167 -7.00 10.63 0.47
CA PHE A 167 -6.28 10.35 1.72
C PHE A 167 -4.78 10.56 1.57
N PHE A 168 -4.20 10.16 0.45
CA PHE A 168 -2.78 10.34 0.18
C PHE A 168 -2.40 11.82 0.18
N LEU A 169 -3.16 12.67 -0.51
CA LEU A 169 -2.94 14.12 -0.53
C LEU A 169 -3.01 14.73 0.88
N ARG A 170 -3.97 14.29 1.70
CA ARG A 170 -4.06 14.71 3.11
C ARG A 170 -2.81 14.32 3.90
N LEU A 171 -2.30 13.10 3.70
CA LEU A 171 -1.09 12.64 4.40
C LEU A 171 0.19 13.33 3.91
N VAL A 172 0.26 13.72 2.64
CA VAL A 172 1.33 14.60 2.12
C VAL A 172 1.33 15.92 2.87
N ASP A 173 0.16 16.55 3.07
CA ASP A 173 0.04 17.79 3.85
C ASP A 173 0.49 17.59 5.31
N VAL A 174 0.07 16.50 5.96
CA VAL A 174 0.53 16.13 7.31
C VAL A 174 2.05 15.98 7.37
N TRP A 175 2.63 15.25 6.41
CA TRP A 175 4.08 15.08 6.35
C TRP A 175 4.82 16.41 6.19
N GLN A 176 4.37 17.28 5.28
CA GLN A 176 5.01 18.57 5.04
C GLN A 176 5.00 19.49 6.26
N HIS A 177 3.92 19.46 7.06
CA HIS A 177 3.77 20.34 8.22
C HIS A 177 4.21 19.73 9.56
N GLN A 178 4.17 18.41 9.71
CA GLN A 178 4.38 17.71 10.97
C GLN A 178 5.47 16.62 10.91
N GLY A 179 5.99 16.32 9.72
CA GLY A 179 6.94 15.23 9.50
C GLY A 179 6.28 13.85 9.56
N TYR A 180 7.12 12.81 9.58
CA TYR A 180 6.67 11.42 9.50
C TYR A 180 6.20 10.81 10.83
N GLY A 181 6.35 11.49 11.96
CA GLY A 181 6.11 10.90 13.29
C GLY A 181 4.70 10.35 13.47
N SER A 182 3.66 11.12 13.14
CA SER A 182 2.26 10.68 13.22
C SER A 182 1.95 9.57 12.19
N ILE A 183 2.50 9.67 10.99
CA ILE A 183 2.33 8.66 9.92
C ILE A 183 2.88 7.30 10.35
N LEU A 184 4.08 7.27 10.97
CA LEU A 184 4.67 6.05 11.51
C LEU A 184 3.86 5.49 12.69
N ALA A 185 3.34 6.36 13.56
CA ALA A 185 2.50 5.95 14.68
C ALA A 185 1.16 5.33 14.21
N ASP A 186 0.50 5.94 13.23
CA ASP A 186 -0.74 5.45 12.65
C ASP A 186 -0.54 4.10 11.95
N TYR A 187 0.59 3.95 11.22
CA TYR A 187 0.95 2.69 10.61
C TYR A 187 1.20 1.60 11.67
N ALA A 188 1.99 1.91 12.71
CA ALA A 188 2.31 0.98 13.78
C ALA A 188 1.08 0.50 14.54
N ALA A 189 0.08 1.38 14.73
CA ALA A 189 -1.18 1.04 15.38
C ALA A 189 -2.01 0.00 14.61
N ARG A 190 -1.78 -0.15 13.30
CA ARG A 190 -2.46 -1.12 12.42
C ARG A 190 -1.70 -2.43 12.22
N ILE A 191 -0.47 -2.55 12.74
CA ILE A 191 0.29 -3.80 12.57
C ILE A 191 -0.39 -4.92 13.37
N ASP A 192 -0.64 -6.04 12.70
CA ASP A 192 -1.10 -7.27 13.35
C ASP A 192 -0.08 -7.74 14.39
N LYS A 193 -0.55 -8.12 15.56
CA LYS A 193 0.27 -8.71 16.61
C LYS A 193 0.23 -10.23 16.48
N ASP A 194 1.39 -10.86 16.34
CA ASP A 194 1.50 -12.31 16.29
C ASP A 194 1.01 -12.96 17.59
N ARG A 195 1.24 -12.29 18.72
CA ARG A 195 0.82 -12.74 20.05
C ARG A 195 0.21 -11.59 20.85
N ALA A 196 -0.84 -11.91 21.58
CA ALA A 196 -1.42 -10.97 22.53
C ALA A 196 -0.38 -10.62 23.62
N GLY A 197 -0.18 -9.31 23.82
CA GLY A 197 0.79 -8.80 24.81
C GLY A 197 2.14 -8.40 24.23
N ASP A 198 2.49 -8.76 22.99
CA ASP A 198 3.72 -8.27 22.35
C ASP A 198 3.65 -6.74 22.17
N SER A 199 4.79 -6.10 22.40
CA SER A 199 4.97 -4.67 22.13
C SER A 199 5.63 -4.47 20.77
N LEU A 200 5.01 -3.67 19.92
CA LEU A 200 5.49 -3.34 18.60
C LEU A 200 5.92 -1.88 18.55
N SER A 201 7.07 -1.61 17.95
CA SER A 201 7.54 -0.25 17.70
C SER A 201 8.29 -0.16 16.38
N LEU A 202 8.18 1.00 15.72
CA LEU A 202 8.97 1.31 14.53
C LEU A 202 10.15 2.19 14.92
N SER A 203 11.32 1.87 14.38
CA SER A 203 12.47 2.76 14.47
C SER A 203 12.27 4.00 13.58
N PRO A 204 13.05 5.08 13.77
CA PRO A 204 13.06 6.21 12.84
C PRO A 204 13.40 5.82 11.40
N ALA A 205 14.10 4.71 11.19
CA ALA A 205 14.39 4.15 9.85
C ALA A 205 13.26 3.30 9.26
N GLY A 206 12.19 3.03 10.05
CA GLY A 206 11.04 2.24 9.63
C GLY A 206 11.16 0.74 9.89
N ASP A 207 12.20 0.28 10.58
CA ASP A 207 12.32 -1.14 10.95
C ASP A 207 11.37 -1.47 12.10
N LEU A 208 10.77 -2.66 12.05
CA LEU A 208 9.89 -3.14 13.11
C LEU A 208 10.71 -3.83 14.21
N PHE A 209 10.49 -3.41 15.45
CA PHE A 209 10.96 -4.07 16.65
C PHE A 209 9.78 -4.74 17.36
N ILE A 210 9.92 -6.03 17.64
CA ILE A 210 8.94 -6.84 18.36
C ILE A 210 9.55 -7.25 19.67
N ARG A 211 8.97 -6.76 20.78
CA ARG A 211 9.35 -7.17 22.13
C ARG A 211 8.28 -8.10 22.69
N PRO A 212 8.60 -9.40 22.84
CA PRO A 212 7.68 -10.38 23.40
C PRO A 212 7.27 -10.02 24.83
N ALA A 213 6.02 -10.34 25.19
CA ALA A 213 5.53 -10.14 26.56
C ALA A 213 6.24 -11.02 27.59
N VAL A 214 6.71 -12.21 27.20
CA VAL A 214 7.38 -13.20 28.06
C VAL A 214 8.52 -13.88 27.30
N GLY A 215 9.70 -13.89 27.89
CA GLY A 215 10.76 -14.91 27.74
C GLY A 215 11.66 -14.86 26.51
N ASP A 216 11.31 -14.19 25.44
CA ASP A 216 12.09 -14.17 24.20
C ASP A 216 12.88 -12.86 24.02
N LEU A 217 13.93 -12.92 23.19
CA LEU A 217 14.70 -11.74 22.83
C LEU A 217 13.90 -10.84 21.87
N GLU A 218 14.13 -9.54 21.97
CA GLU A 218 13.61 -8.57 21.00
C GLU A 218 14.03 -8.97 19.57
N ARG A 219 13.07 -8.96 18.64
CA ARG A 219 13.31 -9.24 17.22
C ARG A 219 13.24 -7.95 16.43
N ARG A 220 14.13 -7.78 15.47
CA ARG A 220 14.10 -6.72 14.48
C ARG A 220 13.74 -7.31 13.11
N ILE A 221 12.82 -6.67 12.41
CA ILE A 221 12.50 -6.96 11.01
C ILE A 221 12.83 -5.71 10.21
N ALA A 222 13.79 -5.82 9.29
CA ALA A 222 14.24 -4.70 8.48
C ALA A 222 13.20 -4.37 7.41
N LEU A 223 12.86 -3.08 7.28
CA LEU A 223 11.93 -2.59 6.26
C LEU A 223 12.37 -2.99 4.84
N LEU A 224 13.67 -2.78 4.53
CA LEU A 224 14.21 -3.08 3.20
C LEU A 224 14.06 -4.53 2.76
N ASP A 225 14.23 -5.46 3.68
CA ASP A 225 14.13 -6.89 3.37
C ASP A 225 12.67 -7.26 3.07
N GLY A 226 11.74 -6.70 3.82
CA GLY A 226 10.32 -6.87 3.57
C GLY A 226 9.87 -6.27 2.24
N LEU A 227 10.30 -5.05 1.91
CA LEU A 227 9.95 -4.39 0.64
C LEU A 227 10.45 -5.16 -0.59
N LYS A 228 11.58 -5.85 -0.48
CA LYS A 228 12.11 -6.71 -1.55
C LYS A 228 11.32 -8.00 -1.74
N ALA A 229 10.70 -8.49 -0.67
CA ALA A 229 10.01 -9.79 -0.67
C ALA A 229 8.66 -9.73 -1.39
N ALA A 230 7.91 -8.62 -1.24
CA ALA A 230 6.52 -8.46 -1.70
C ALA A 230 5.68 -9.71 -1.37
N ALA A 231 5.59 -10.02 -0.07
CA ALA A 231 5.09 -11.31 0.42
C ALA A 231 3.64 -11.61 0.00
N TRP A 232 2.85 -10.57 -0.19
CA TRP A 232 1.44 -10.63 -0.57
C TRP A 232 1.22 -10.85 -2.08
N LEU A 233 2.24 -10.58 -2.93
CA LEU A 233 2.11 -10.55 -4.38
C LEU A 233 2.25 -11.96 -4.97
N ASP A 234 1.29 -12.36 -5.76
CA ASP A 234 1.42 -13.47 -6.70
C ASP A 234 2.09 -12.98 -7.99
N ARG A 235 3.27 -13.50 -8.29
CA ARG A 235 4.07 -13.07 -9.44
C ARG A 235 3.55 -13.60 -10.76
N GLU A 236 2.71 -14.61 -10.77
CA GLU A 236 2.12 -15.19 -11.99
C GLU A 236 0.93 -14.37 -12.45
N THR A 237 0.07 -13.98 -11.51
CA THR A 237 -1.15 -13.22 -11.80
C THR A 237 -0.95 -11.70 -11.72
N GLY A 238 0.12 -11.25 -11.04
CA GLY A 238 0.37 -9.84 -10.76
C GLY A 238 -0.55 -9.21 -9.70
N GLY A 239 -1.43 -10.02 -9.10
CA GLY A 239 -2.39 -9.61 -8.08
C GLY A 239 -2.04 -10.11 -6.67
N PRO A 240 -2.91 -9.88 -5.68
CA PRO A 240 -2.77 -10.47 -4.35
C PRO A 240 -2.87 -12.00 -4.38
N LYS A 241 -2.07 -12.70 -3.55
CA LYS A 241 -2.15 -14.15 -3.38
C LYS A 241 -3.51 -14.60 -2.85
N LEU A 242 -3.92 -15.80 -3.24
CA LEU A 242 -5.07 -16.50 -2.69
C LEU A 242 -4.75 -17.17 -1.36
#